data_199aeb334cfc0e2df3794fc9635b9bc2
#
_entry.id   199aeb334cfc0e2df3794fc9635b9bc2
#
_cell.length_a   1.000
_cell.length_b   1.000
_cell.length_c   1.000
_cell.angle_alpha   90.00
_cell.angle_beta   90.00
_cell.angle_gamma   90.00
#
_symmetry.space_group_name_H-M   'P 1'
#
loop_
_entity.id
_entity.type
_entity.pdbx_description
1 polymer ?
#
loop_
_entity_poly.entity_id
_entity_poly.type
_entity_poly.pdbx_seq_one_letter_code
_entity_poly.pdbx_strand_id
1 'polypeptide(L)'
;MTEHSAPVPPNDRPFELLAPDAQRVPLVFASPHSGNVYPPEFVAASRLDPMTLRRSEDSYVDELFGAAPTLGAPLLRALFPRAFVDPNREAMELDPAMFEDALPPGAKVATPRVVAGLGSIARVVATGEEIYGHKLRFAEARDRLDRFYRPYHGALEELVHATRRRFGHCLLIDCHSMPSVGGPMERDAGDARVDVVLGDCHGRSCAPLVTSHVEGLLMRQGLRVARNTPYAGGYVTQFYGRPAEGLHALQIEINRALYMDEASYRRGPGFERVRKAMTGLIGGLAALERTAFAA
;
A
#
# COMPACT_ATOMS: atom_id res chain seq x y z
N MET A 1 17.37 3.36 33.67
CA MET A 1 17.57 4.65 32.99
C MET A 1 16.93 4.52 31.62
N THR A 2 15.72 5.01 31.49
CA THR A 2 15.00 5.04 30.20
C THR A 2 15.54 6.22 29.40
N GLU A 3 16.30 5.93 28.35
CA GLU A 3 16.71 6.94 27.38
C GLU A 3 15.43 7.52 26.75
N HIS A 4 15.13 8.76 27.10
CA HIS A 4 14.17 9.56 26.34
C HIS A 4 14.82 9.90 25.02
N SER A 5 14.54 9.12 23.97
CA SER A 5 14.92 9.51 22.63
C SER A 5 14.20 10.81 22.29
N ALA A 6 14.95 11.79 21.78
CA ALA A 6 14.38 13.05 21.31
C ALA A 6 13.25 12.80 20.32
N PRO A 7 12.18 13.63 20.31
CA PRO A 7 11.09 13.45 19.35
C PRO A 7 11.63 13.55 17.93
N VAL A 8 11.39 12.49 17.13
CA VAL A 8 11.78 12.44 15.72
C VAL A 8 11.05 13.56 14.97
N PRO A 9 11.75 14.42 14.22
CA PRO A 9 11.11 15.46 13.42
C PRO A 9 9.98 14.90 12.56
N PRO A 10 8.91 15.64 12.28
CA PRO A 10 7.77 15.16 11.48
C PRO A 10 8.18 14.56 10.13
N ASN A 11 9.21 15.14 9.48
CA ASN A 11 9.73 14.69 8.19
C ASN A 11 10.55 13.38 8.25
N ASP A 12 10.95 12.94 9.44
CA ASP A 12 11.76 11.74 9.64
C ASP A 12 10.94 10.54 10.18
N ARG A 13 9.66 10.71 10.42
CA ARG A 13 8.78 9.61 10.80
C ARG A 13 8.42 8.77 9.58
N PRO A 14 8.78 7.49 9.54
CA PRO A 14 8.49 6.65 8.37
C PRO A 14 7.01 6.27 8.29
N PHE A 15 6.31 6.16 9.41
CA PHE A 15 4.92 5.72 9.45
C PHE A 15 4.18 6.31 10.67
N GLU A 16 2.88 6.16 10.64
CA GLU A 16 2.01 6.36 11.79
C GLU A 16 1.15 5.11 11.99
N LEU A 17 1.06 4.68 13.24
CA LEU A 17 0.17 3.61 13.68
C LEU A 17 -1.04 4.22 14.39
N LEU A 18 -2.20 4.12 13.75
CA LEU A 18 -3.49 4.44 14.34
C LEU A 18 -4.03 3.16 15.00
N ALA A 19 -3.81 3.03 16.31
CA ALA A 19 -4.18 1.85 17.07
C ALA A 19 -5.48 2.07 17.85
N PRO A 20 -6.34 1.03 18.00
CA PRO A 20 -7.42 1.05 18.97
C PRO A 20 -6.85 0.96 20.41
N ASP A 21 -7.61 1.41 21.43
CA ASP A 21 -7.25 1.21 22.83
C ASP A 21 -6.97 -0.27 23.15
N ALA A 22 -7.74 -1.16 22.54
CA ALA A 22 -7.50 -2.59 22.54
C ALA A 22 -7.95 -3.19 21.20
N GLN A 23 -7.10 -3.97 20.56
CA GLN A 23 -7.48 -4.69 19.35
C GLN A 23 -8.57 -5.73 19.68
N ARG A 24 -9.71 -5.67 18.97
CA ARG A 24 -10.87 -6.53 19.22
C ARG A 24 -11.14 -7.55 18.12
N VAL A 25 -10.52 -7.37 16.96
CA VAL A 25 -10.76 -8.18 15.75
C VAL A 25 -9.46 -8.64 15.11
N PRO A 26 -9.43 -9.78 14.41
CA PRO A 26 -8.23 -10.35 13.78
C PRO A 26 -7.85 -9.63 12.47
N LEU A 27 -7.99 -8.32 12.43
CA LEU A 27 -7.74 -7.50 11.24
C LEU A 27 -6.56 -6.55 11.49
N VAL A 28 -5.77 -6.34 10.44
CA VAL A 28 -4.75 -5.30 10.33
C VAL A 28 -4.97 -4.58 9.02
N PHE A 29 -4.94 -3.26 9.02
CA PHE A 29 -5.01 -2.44 7.81
C PHE A 29 -3.65 -1.78 7.56
N ALA A 30 -3.18 -1.78 6.32
CA ALA A 30 -1.96 -1.11 5.90
C ALA A 30 -2.24 -0.20 4.71
N SER A 31 -1.82 1.06 4.78
CA SER A 31 -1.88 2.03 3.67
C SER A 31 -0.45 2.47 3.31
N PRO A 32 0.24 1.72 2.44
CA PRO A 32 1.65 1.96 2.15
C PRO A 32 1.89 3.15 1.22
N HIS A 33 0.88 3.63 0.51
CA HIS A 33 1.04 4.59 -0.59
C HIS A 33 0.29 5.91 -0.41
N SER A 34 -0.37 6.15 0.72
CA SER A 34 -1.06 7.41 1.00
C SER A 34 -0.16 8.51 1.58
N GLY A 35 1.12 8.19 1.83
CA GLY A 35 2.09 9.12 2.38
C GLY A 35 2.37 10.30 1.44
N ASN A 36 2.33 11.50 2.00
CA ASN A 36 2.48 12.76 1.29
C ASN A 36 3.48 13.74 1.94
N VAL A 37 4.30 13.24 2.87
CA VAL A 37 5.41 13.99 3.46
C VAL A 37 6.63 13.83 2.55
N TYR A 38 6.80 14.73 1.63
CA TYR A 38 7.90 14.71 0.66
C TYR A 38 9.16 15.31 1.31
N PRO A 39 10.26 14.52 1.47
CA PRO A 39 11.52 15.06 1.98
C PRO A 39 12.03 16.18 1.08
N PRO A 40 12.46 17.32 1.65
CA PRO A 40 12.92 18.47 0.86
C PRO A 40 14.07 18.13 -0.11
N GLU A 41 15.00 17.26 0.32
CA GLU A 41 16.11 16.77 -0.48
C GLU A 41 15.64 15.91 -1.66
N PHE A 42 14.55 15.16 -1.51
CA PHE A 42 13.95 14.38 -2.60
C PHE A 42 13.31 15.31 -3.64
N VAL A 43 12.56 16.31 -3.19
CA VAL A 43 11.96 17.31 -4.08
C VAL A 43 13.03 18.06 -4.84
N ALA A 44 14.12 18.46 -4.17
CA ALA A 44 15.25 19.18 -4.79
C ALA A 44 16.02 18.32 -5.82
N ALA A 45 16.11 17.00 -5.60
CA ALA A 45 16.76 16.06 -6.52
C ALA A 45 15.88 15.65 -7.70
N SER A 46 14.58 15.93 -7.63
CA SER A 46 13.63 15.61 -8.68
C SER A 46 13.66 16.64 -9.83
N ARG A 47 13.53 16.15 -11.06
CA ARG A 47 13.28 16.99 -12.25
C ARG A 47 11.80 17.27 -12.48
N LEU A 48 10.93 16.66 -11.69
CA LEU A 48 9.48 16.78 -11.81
C LEU A 48 8.95 17.87 -10.88
N ASP A 49 7.88 18.51 -11.30
CA ASP A 49 7.12 19.40 -10.45
C ASP A 49 6.36 18.61 -9.34
N PRO A 50 5.95 19.28 -8.24
CA PRO A 50 5.30 18.60 -7.12
C PRO A 50 4.01 17.84 -7.48
N MET A 51 3.24 18.32 -8.47
CA MET A 51 1.99 17.65 -8.87
C MET A 51 2.27 16.38 -9.67
N THR A 52 3.29 16.41 -10.53
CA THR A 52 3.72 15.24 -11.28
C THR A 52 4.31 14.16 -10.36
N LEU A 53 5.08 14.53 -9.31
CA LEU A 53 5.58 13.59 -8.30
C LEU A 53 4.46 12.82 -7.59
N ARG A 54 3.29 13.45 -7.40
CA ARG A 54 2.12 12.84 -6.74
C ARG A 54 1.38 11.81 -7.59
N ARG A 55 1.68 11.65 -8.87
CA ARG A 55 0.96 10.72 -9.77
C ARG A 55 0.99 9.27 -9.33
N SER A 56 1.99 8.88 -8.53
CA SER A 56 2.07 7.55 -7.92
C SER A 56 1.33 7.43 -6.59
N GLU A 57 0.86 8.53 -5.99
CA GLU A 57 0.25 8.58 -4.66
C GLU A 57 -1.15 7.97 -4.66
N ASP A 58 -1.46 7.16 -3.66
CA ASP A 58 -2.81 6.69 -3.37
C ASP A 58 -3.44 7.66 -2.36
N SER A 59 -3.68 8.91 -2.81
CA SER A 59 -4.13 10.01 -1.96
C SER A 59 -5.39 9.65 -1.19
N TYR A 60 -5.42 9.95 0.11
CA TYR A 60 -6.56 9.77 1.01
C TYR A 60 -6.97 8.33 1.33
N VAL A 61 -6.27 7.31 0.85
CA VAL A 61 -6.66 5.91 1.12
C VAL A 61 -6.62 5.61 2.61
N ASP A 62 -5.66 6.13 3.34
CA ASP A 62 -5.59 6.05 4.81
C ASP A 62 -6.82 6.65 5.50
N GLU A 63 -7.39 7.72 4.95
CA GLU A 63 -8.60 8.35 5.48
C GLU A 63 -9.88 7.56 5.11
N LEU A 64 -9.91 6.93 3.94
CA LEU A 64 -11.03 6.06 3.55
C LEU A 64 -11.16 4.86 4.50
N PHE A 65 -10.03 4.33 4.99
CA PHE A 65 -9.98 3.24 5.97
C PHE A 65 -9.84 3.74 7.43
N GLY A 66 -9.90 5.05 7.67
CA GLY A 66 -9.68 5.69 8.98
C GLY A 66 -10.62 5.25 10.10
N ALA A 67 -11.71 4.54 9.80
CA ALA A 67 -12.60 3.96 10.80
C ALA A 67 -12.04 2.68 11.47
N ALA A 68 -10.96 2.08 10.95
CA ALA A 68 -10.43 0.83 11.44
C ALA A 68 -10.13 0.84 12.96
N PRO A 69 -9.47 1.86 13.54
CA PRO A 69 -9.20 1.89 14.98
C PRO A 69 -10.48 1.91 15.84
N THR A 70 -11.49 2.66 15.44
CA THR A 70 -12.76 2.74 16.20
C THR A 70 -13.53 1.41 16.15
N LEU A 71 -13.31 0.62 15.10
CA LEU A 71 -13.88 -0.71 14.92
C LEU A 71 -12.98 -1.84 15.49
N GLY A 72 -11.87 -1.48 16.13
CA GLY A 72 -11.02 -2.40 16.90
C GLY A 72 -9.87 -3.03 16.13
N ALA A 73 -9.51 -2.49 14.97
CA ALA A 73 -8.38 -2.94 14.16
C ALA A 73 -7.31 -1.83 14.03
N PRO A 74 -5.99 -2.12 14.12
CA PRO A 74 -4.97 -1.14 13.83
C PRO A 74 -4.91 -0.80 12.34
N LEU A 75 -4.57 0.48 12.03
CA LEU A 75 -4.24 0.97 10.71
C LEU A 75 -2.82 1.53 10.73
N LEU A 76 -1.92 0.92 9.97
CA LEU A 76 -0.57 1.40 9.72
C LEU A 76 -0.54 2.18 8.40
N ARG A 77 -0.09 3.43 8.42
CA ARG A 77 0.09 4.23 7.21
C ARG A 77 1.52 4.71 7.05
N ALA A 78 2.08 4.61 5.84
CA ALA A 78 3.33 5.26 5.50
C ALA A 78 3.10 6.78 5.45
N LEU A 79 4.08 7.58 5.90
CA LEU A 79 4.03 9.03 5.81
C LEU A 79 4.82 9.54 4.61
N PHE A 80 5.84 8.80 4.17
CA PHE A 80 6.65 9.12 2.99
C PHE A 80 5.95 8.70 1.69
N PRO A 81 6.20 9.42 0.57
CA PRO A 81 5.61 9.07 -0.71
C PRO A 81 6.27 7.83 -1.32
N ARG A 82 5.48 7.00 -1.99
CA ARG A 82 6.00 5.81 -2.69
C ARG A 82 6.98 6.13 -3.81
N ALA A 83 6.94 7.33 -4.36
CA ALA A 83 7.92 7.80 -5.35
C ALA A 83 9.33 7.95 -4.75
N PHE A 84 9.45 8.16 -3.43
CA PHE A 84 10.70 8.24 -2.69
C PHE A 84 11.24 6.87 -2.29
N VAL A 85 10.36 6.03 -1.69
CA VAL A 85 10.57 4.61 -1.38
C VAL A 85 9.24 3.89 -1.52
N ASP A 86 9.18 2.78 -2.24
CA ASP A 86 7.95 1.99 -2.38
C ASP A 86 7.96 0.78 -1.42
N PRO A 87 7.19 0.85 -0.30
CA PRO A 87 7.14 -0.27 0.65
C PRO A 87 6.31 -1.45 0.13
N ASN A 88 5.61 -1.31 -1.00
CA ASN A 88 4.93 -2.44 -1.66
C ASN A 88 5.76 -3.03 -2.80
N ARG A 89 7.11 -2.96 -2.66
CA ARG A 89 8.11 -3.63 -3.50
C ARG A 89 9.08 -4.39 -2.60
N GLU A 90 9.77 -5.37 -3.15
CA GLU A 90 10.87 -5.97 -2.40
C GLU A 90 12.04 -4.98 -2.28
N ALA A 91 12.65 -4.90 -1.08
CA ALA A 91 13.66 -3.89 -0.77
C ALA A 91 14.78 -3.78 -1.81
N MET A 92 15.21 -4.92 -2.36
CA MET A 92 16.32 -5.01 -3.30
C MET A 92 15.90 -5.08 -4.78
N GLU A 93 14.65 -4.76 -5.12
CA GLU A 93 14.21 -4.49 -6.50
C GLU A 93 14.72 -3.10 -6.92
N LEU A 94 15.92 -3.07 -7.53
CA LEU A 94 16.64 -1.83 -7.87
C LEU A 94 17.02 -1.83 -9.35
N ASP A 95 16.76 -0.72 -10.04
CA ASP A 95 17.14 -0.52 -11.44
C ASP A 95 18.62 -0.07 -11.53
N PRO A 96 19.56 -0.90 -12.04
CA PRO A 96 20.97 -0.54 -12.09
C PRO A 96 21.23 0.71 -12.97
N ALA A 97 20.35 1.05 -13.89
CA ALA A 97 20.49 2.25 -14.72
C ALA A 97 20.40 3.54 -13.92
N MET A 98 19.78 3.49 -12.73
CA MET A 98 19.63 4.66 -11.83
C MET A 98 20.87 4.99 -11.02
N PHE A 99 21.89 4.09 -10.94
CA PHE A 99 22.99 4.23 -10.00
C PHE A 99 24.31 4.53 -10.70
N GLU A 100 25.17 5.32 -10.03
CA GLU A 100 26.53 5.60 -10.46
C GLU A 100 27.46 4.41 -10.16
N ASP A 101 27.21 3.75 -9.03
CA ASP A 101 28.00 2.66 -8.48
C ASP A 101 27.34 1.29 -8.68
N ALA A 102 28.11 0.24 -8.53
CA ALA A 102 27.60 -1.13 -8.65
C ALA A 102 26.63 -1.45 -7.51
N LEU A 103 25.50 -2.09 -7.84
CA LEU A 103 24.57 -2.60 -6.85
C LEU A 103 25.18 -3.82 -6.13
N PRO A 104 24.83 -4.04 -4.84
CA PRO A 104 25.35 -5.15 -4.08
C PRO A 104 24.86 -6.50 -4.63
N PRO A 105 25.60 -7.60 -4.33
CA PRO A 105 25.11 -8.94 -4.61
C PRO A 105 23.72 -9.17 -3.98
N GLY A 106 22.80 -9.78 -4.74
CA GLY A 106 21.43 -10.02 -4.29
C GLY A 106 20.41 -8.94 -4.71
N ALA A 107 20.85 -7.86 -5.36
CA ALA A 107 19.91 -6.93 -6.00
C ALA A 107 19.13 -7.62 -7.13
N LYS A 108 17.80 -7.43 -7.14
CA LYS A 108 16.88 -7.97 -8.15
C LYS A 108 16.73 -6.94 -9.27
N VAL A 109 17.56 -7.07 -10.29
CA VAL A 109 17.71 -6.04 -11.34
C VAL A 109 16.91 -6.29 -12.61
N ALA A 110 16.22 -7.44 -12.71
CA ALA A 110 15.53 -7.86 -13.93
C ALA A 110 14.06 -8.27 -13.72
N THR A 111 13.44 -7.83 -12.60
CA THR A 111 12.00 -8.06 -12.40
C THR A 111 11.22 -7.20 -13.39
N PRO A 112 10.00 -7.60 -13.80
CA PRO A 112 9.17 -6.77 -14.68
C PRO A 112 8.96 -5.35 -14.13
N ARG A 113 8.91 -5.18 -12.82
CA ARG A 113 8.75 -3.89 -12.16
C ARG A 113 9.99 -3.02 -12.25
N VAL A 114 11.17 -3.61 -12.04
CA VAL A 114 12.44 -2.92 -12.23
C VAL A 114 12.60 -2.47 -13.68
N VAL A 115 12.32 -3.34 -14.64
CA VAL A 115 12.36 -3.00 -16.07
C VAL A 115 11.43 -1.84 -16.42
N ALA A 116 10.26 -1.79 -15.79
CA ALA A 116 9.31 -0.67 -15.92
C ALA A 116 9.74 0.60 -15.13
N GLY A 117 10.86 0.58 -14.40
CA GLY A 117 11.30 1.71 -13.56
C GLY A 117 10.55 1.86 -12.24
N LEU A 118 9.85 0.81 -11.79
CA LEU A 118 8.98 0.78 -10.61
C LEU A 118 9.53 -0.14 -9.50
N GLY A 119 10.83 -0.10 -9.25
CA GLY A 119 11.48 -0.80 -8.14
C GLY A 119 11.16 -0.17 -6.78
N SER A 120 11.84 -0.64 -5.71
CA SER A 120 11.72 -0.08 -4.36
C SER A 120 12.16 1.39 -4.28
N ILE A 121 13.14 1.77 -5.08
CA ILE A 121 13.47 3.15 -5.41
C ILE A 121 12.98 3.36 -6.85
N ALA A 122 11.91 4.11 -7.01
CA ALA A 122 11.29 4.30 -8.31
C ALA A 122 12.14 5.22 -9.22
N ARG A 123 12.33 4.80 -10.49
CA ARG A 123 12.94 5.66 -11.52
C ARG A 123 11.90 6.59 -12.14
N VAL A 124 10.67 6.12 -12.26
CA VAL A 124 9.57 6.86 -12.88
C VAL A 124 8.36 6.95 -11.96
N VAL A 125 7.52 7.95 -12.14
CA VAL A 125 6.16 7.98 -11.59
C VAL A 125 5.22 7.09 -12.40
N ALA A 126 3.99 6.87 -11.91
CA ALA A 126 3.02 5.94 -12.51
C ALA A 126 2.70 6.24 -13.99
N THR A 127 2.89 7.44 -14.46
CA THR A 127 2.68 7.88 -15.85
C THR A 127 3.95 7.77 -16.72
N GLY A 128 5.08 7.31 -16.16
CA GLY A 128 6.30 7.01 -16.89
C GLY A 128 7.33 8.13 -16.93
N GLU A 129 7.07 9.30 -16.33
CA GLU A 129 8.04 10.41 -16.30
C GLU A 129 9.16 10.09 -15.28
N GLU A 130 10.40 10.35 -15.71
CA GLU A 130 11.58 10.13 -14.88
C GLU A 130 11.66 11.11 -13.71
N ILE A 131 11.87 10.57 -12.51
CA ILE A 131 11.92 11.34 -11.26
C ILE A 131 13.22 12.14 -11.17
N TYR A 132 14.37 11.53 -11.48
CA TYR A 132 15.68 12.13 -11.23
C TYR A 132 16.33 12.69 -12.47
N GLY A 133 17.02 13.83 -12.33
CA GLY A 133 17.85 14.42 -13.38
C GLY A 133 19.30 13.87 -13.41
N HIS A 134 19.69 13.08 -12.43
CA HIS A 134 21.03 12.49 -12.27
C HIS A 134 20.92 11.09 -11.66
N LYS A 135 22.00 10.33 -11.74
CA LYS A 135 22.07 9.01 -11.10
C LYS A 135 22.27 9.16 -9.60
N LEU A 136 21.70 8.24 -8.85
CA LEU A 136 21.85 8.12 -7.40
C LEU A 136 23.09 7.29 -7.06
N ARG A 137 23.58 7.42 -5.84
CA ARG A 137 24.50 6.46 -5.26
C ARG A 137 23.74 5.38 -4.52
N PHE A 138 24.21 4.15 -4.53
CA PHE A 138 23.56 3.07 -3.77
C PHE A 138 23.46 3.40 -2.27
N ALA A 139 24.43 4.15 -1.73
CA ALA A 139 24.39 4.62 -0.34
C ALA A 139 23.12 5.43 -0.02
N GLU A 140 22.62 6.24 -0.96
CA GLU A 140 21.38 7.01 -0.80
C GLU A 140 20.15 6.10 -0.79
N ALA A 141 20.10 5.12 -1.68
CA ALA A 141 19.03 4.12 -1.69
C ALA A 141 19.03 3.30 -0.39
N ARG A 142 20.19 2.89 0.08
CA ARG A 142 20.34 2.15 1.35
C ARG A 142 19.85 2.98 2.53
N ASP A 143 20.21 4.27 2.62
CA ASP A 143 19.73 5.17 3.69
C ASP A 143 18.21 5.25 3.70
N ARG A 144 17.58 5.41 2.54
CA ARG A 144 16.10 5.42 2.41
C ARG A 144 15.48 4.09 2.86
N LEU A 145 16.07 2.96 2.46
CA LEU A 145 15.61 1.64 2.89
C LEU A 145 15.74 1.45 4.40
N ASP A 146 16.85 1.89 4.99
CA ASP A 146 17.12 1.73 6.42
C ASP A 146 16.23 2.65 7.29
N ARG A 147 15.97 3.89 6.85
CA ARG A 147 15.20 4.88 7.61
C ARG A 147 13.69 4.77 7.42
N PHE A 148 13.20 4.32 6.27
CA PHE A 148 11.78 4.35 5.92
C PHE A 148 11.20 2.95 5.67
N TYR A 149 11.82 2.17 4.81
CA TYR A 149 11.31 0.87 4.40
C TYR A 149 11.34 -0.15 5.55
N ARG A 150 12.52 -0.37 6.16
CA ARG A 150 12.69 -1.37 7.21
C ARG A 150 11.85 -1.08 8.45
N PRO A 151 11.78 0.17 8.98
CA PRO A 151 10.92 0.47 10.11
C PRO A 151 9.43 0.27 9.81
N TYR A 152 8.95 0.62 8.60
CA TYR A 152 7.58 0.38 8.18
C TYR A 152 7.25 -1.12 8.17
N HIS A 153 8.09 -1.93 7.53
CA HIS A 153 7.91 -3.38 7.49
C HIS A 153 8.04 -4.04 8.85
N GLY A 154 8.98 -3.59 9.69
CA GLY A 154 9.10 -4.08 11.06
C GLY A 154 7.84 -3.86 11.89
N ALA A 155 7.23 -2.68 11.78
CA ALA A 155 5.96 -2.38 12.43
C ALA A 155 4.80 -3.24 11.86
N LEU A 156 4.72 -3.41 10.54
CA LEU A 156 3.68 -4.22 9.90
C LEU A 156 3.81 -5.70 10.30
N GLU A 157 5.01 -6.23 10.30
CA GLU A 157 5.30 -7.62 10.70
C GLU A 157 4.88 -7.89 12.15
N GLU A 158 5.25 -6.99 13.07
CA GLU A 158 4.83 -7.13 14.48
C GLU A 158 3.32 -7.08 14.64
N LEU A 159 2.61 -6.17 13.96
CA LEU A 159 1.15 -6.10 13.99
C LEU A 159 0.49 -7.40 13.49
N VAL A 160 0.96 -7.93 12.36
CA VAL A 160 0.43 -9.15 11.76
C VAL A 160 0.66 -10.35 12.69
N HIS A 161 1.87 -10.50 13.22
CA HIS A 161 2.21 -11.60 14.13
C HIS A 161 1.54 -11.46 15.50
N ALA A 162 1.46 -10.25 16.08
CA ALA A 162 0.75 -10.03 17.33
C ALA A 162 -0.75 -10.36 17.18
N THR A 163 -1.36 -9.95 16.07
CA THR A 163 -2.75 -10.29 15.75
C THR A 163 -2.95 -11.80 15.65
N ARG A 164 -2.08 -12.49 14.91
CA ARG A 164 -2.13 -13.96 14.80
C ARG A 164 -1.96 -14.64 16.15
N ARG A 165 -1.00 -14.22 16.98
CA ARG A 165 -0.80 -14.76 18.33
C ARG A 165 -2.05 -14.60 19.19
N ARG A 166 -2.73 -13.46 19.09
CA ARG A 166 -3.91 -13.13 19.90
C ARG A 166 -5.18 -13.88 19.47
N PHE A 167 -5.42 -13.99 18.15
CA PHE A 167 -6.68 -14.48 17.59
C PHE A 167 -6.57 -15.86 16.91
N GLY A 168 -5.35 -16.40 16.75
CA GLY A 168 -5.07 -17.64 16.03
C GLY A 168 -4.96 -17.46 14.50
N HIS A 169 -5.36 -16.29 13.96
CA HIS A 169 -5.24 -15.90 12.56
C HIS A 169 -5.17 -14.39 12.44
N CYS A 170 -4.80 -13.91 11.25
CA CYS A 170 -4.77 -12.49 10.90
C CYS A 170 -5.24 -12.30 9.46
N LEU A 171 -6.09 -11.30 9.21
CA LEU A 171 -6.36 -10.78 7.87
C LEU A 171 -5.75 -9.38 7.75
N LEU A 172 -4.72 -9.29 6.93
CA LEU A 172 -4.13 -8.02 6.51
C LEU A 172 -4.88 -7.50 5.28
N ILE A 173 -5.44 -6.30 5.39
CA ILE A 173 -5.98 -5.55 4.26
C ILE A 173 -4.93 -4.56 3.79
N ASP A 174 -4.43 -4.77 2.58
CA ASP A 174 -3.47 -3.90 1.88
C ASP A 174 -4.26 -2.87 1.08
N CYS A 175 -4.31 -1.63 1.60
CA CYS A 175 -5.22 -0.58 1.17
C CYS A 175 -4.57 0.28 0.09
N HIS A 176 -5.18 0.31 -1.10
CA HIS A 176 -4.68 1.02 -2.28
C HIS A 176 -5.79 1.73 -3.05
N SER A 177 -5.36 2.52 -4.01
CA SER A 177 -6.23 3.07 -5.06
C SER A 177 -5.57 3.00 -6.42
N MET A 178 -6.39 2.92 -7.45
CA MET A 178 -5.98 2.85 -8.83
C MET A 178 -6.54 4.02 -9.65
N PRO A 179 -5.84 4.49 -10.70
CA PRO A 179 -6.41 5.42 -11.67
C PRO A 179 -7.71 4.88 -12.28
N SER A 180 -8.63 5.76 -12.63
CA SER A 180 -9.92 5.40 -13.23
C SER A 180 -9.81 4.80 -14.64
N VAL A 181 -8.69 5.10 -15.31
CA VAL A 181 -8.34 4.59 -16.64
C VAL A 181 -6.95 3.97 -16.58
N GLY A 182 -6.76 2.85 -17.26
CA GLY A 182 -5.46 2.16 -17.34
C GLY A 182 -4.37 3.08 -17.88
N GLY A 183 -3.24 3.16 -17.16
CA GLY A 183 -2.09 3.98 -17.55
C GLY A 183 -1.37 3.44 -18.78
N PRO A 184 -0.54 4.27 -19.45
CA PRO A 184 0.08 3.90 -20.74
C PRO A 184 1.06 2.71 -20.65
N MET A 185 1.54 2.39 -19.47
CA MET A 185 2.46 1.27 -19.23
C MET A 185 1.76 0.00 -18.72
N GLU A 186 0.43 0.02 -18.60
CA GLU A 186 -0.36 -1.08 -18.05
C GLU A 186 -1.01 -1.91 -19.16
N ARG A 187 -1.39 -3.16 -18.84
CA ARG A 187 -2.00 -4.08 -19.80
C ARG A 187 -3.37 -3.62 -20.29
N ASP A 188 -4.09 -2.87 -19.45
CA ASP A 188 -5.41 -2.29 -19.70
C ASP A 188 -5.33 -0.80 -20.08
N ALA A 189 -4.24 -0.39 -20.75
CA ALA A 189 -4.01 1.00 -21.14
C ALA A 189 -5.19 1.57 -21.93
N GLY A 190 -5.75 2.67 -21.42
CA GLY A 190 -6.90 3.36 -22.00
C GLY A 190 -8.27 2.78 -21.64
N ASP A 191 -8.35 1.63 -20.98
CA ASP A 191 -9.62 1.05 -20.55
C ASP A 191 -10.13 1.67 -19.26
N ALA A 192 -11.45 1.91 -19.17
CA ALA A 192 -12.09 2.35 -17.97
C ALA A 192 -12.17 1.19 -16.95
N ARG A 193 -11.82 1.48 -15.69
CA ARG A 193 -11.75 0.48 -14.63
C ARG A 193 -13.03 0.35 -13.83
N VAL A 194 -13.25 -0.81 -13.23
CA VAL A 194 -14.30 -1.07 -12.24
C VAL A 194 -14.09 -0.22 -10.97
N ASP A 195 -15.07 -0.26 -10.07
CA ASP A 195 -15.04 0.55 -8.85
C ASP A 195 -14.01 0.06 -7.84
N VAL A 196 -13.85 -1.27 -7.71
CA VAL A 196 -12.89 -1.90 -6.79
C VAL A 196 -12.26 -3.14 -7.43
N VAL A 197 -10.97 -3.33 -7.24
CA VAL A 197 -10.28 -4.58 -7.56
C VAL A 197 -9.77 -5.24 -6.28
N LEU A 198 -10.04 -6.54 -6.12
CA LEU A 198 -9.52 -7.38 -5.05
C LEU A 198 -8.35 -8.21 -5.58
N GLY A 199 -7.19 -8.09 -4.93
CA GLY A 199 -6.00 -8.86 -5.24
C GLY A 199 -5.70 -9.87 -4.14
N ASP A 200 -5.89 -11.17 -4.41
CA ASP A 200 -5.59 -12.27 -3.49
C ASP A 200 -4.50 -13.20 -4.03
N CYS A 201 -3.69 -12.70 -4.98
CA CYS A 201 -2.65 -13.46 -5.67
C CYS A 201 -3.18 -14.74 -6.30
N HIS A 202 -4.38 -14.70 -6.90
CA HIS A 202 -5.10 -15.84 -7.46
C HIS A 202 -5.33 -16.94 -6.41
N GLY A 203 -5.82 -16.55 -5.21
CA GLY A 203 -6.14 -17.45 -4.09
C GLY A 203 -4.93 -17.89 -3.25
N ARG A 204 -3.71 -17.40 -3.54
CA ARG A 204 -2.50 -17.81 -2.83
C ARG A 204 -2.26 -17.05 -1.52
N SER A 205 -2.75 -15.82 -1.42
CA SER A 205 -2.50 -14.95 -0.25
C SER A 205 -3.68 -14.86 0.71
N CYS A 206 -4.88 -15.27 0.30
CA CYS A 206 -6.08 -15.19 1.10
C CYS A 206 -7.00 -16.37 0.84
N ALA A 207 -7.71 -16.84 1.87
CA ALA A 207 -8.71 -17.90 1.71
C ALA A 207 -9.84 -17.43 0.77
N PRO A 208 -10.29 -18.29 -0.19
CA PRO A 208 -11.30 -17.91 -1.18
C PRO A 208 -12.62 -17.44 -0.56
N LEU A 209 -13.02 -18.00 0.58
CA LEU A 209 -14.24 -17.59 1.30
C LEU A 209 -14.13 -16.17 1.83
N VAL A 210 -12.95 -15.75 2.32
CA VAL A 210 -12.69 -14.39 2.78
C VAL A 210 -12.79 -13.42 1.62
N THR A 211 -12.12 -13.71 0.49
CA THR A 211 -12.19 -12.88 -0.73
C THR A 211 -13.63 -12.74 -1.22
N SER A 212 -14.40 -13.86 -1.24
CA SER A 212 -15.81 -13.84 -1.66
C SER A 212 -16.69 -13.05 -0.70
N HIS A 213 -16.39 -13.09 0.60
CA HIS A 213 -17.11 -12.30 1.60
C HIS A 213 -16.88 -10.81 1.40
N VAL A 214 -15.61 -10.39 1.21
CA VAL A 214 -15.24 -8.99 0.92
C VAL A 214 -15.95 -8.50 -0.34
N GLU A 215 -15.90 -9.28 -1.43
CA GLU A 215 -16.61 -8.96 -2.67
C GLU A 215 -18.10 -8.74 -2.45
N GLY A 216 -18.76 -9.68 -1.74
CA GLY A 216 -20.19 -9.58 -1.42
C GLY A 216 -20.52 -8.35 -0.56
N LEU A 217 -19.65 -7.97 0.40
CA LEU A 217 -19.82 -6.76 1.20
C LEU A 217 -19.79 -5.50 0.31
N LEU A 218 -18.83 -5.41 -0.59
CA LEU A 218 -18.67 -4.27 -1.50
C LEU A 218 -19.81 -4.19 -2.53
N MET A 219 -20.20 -5.33 -3.11
CA MET A 219 -21.32 -5.38 -4.06
C MET A 219 -22.66 -4.98 -3.42
N ARG A 220 -22.91 -5.35 -2.16
CA ARG A 220 -24.11 -4.90 -1.41
C ARG A 220 -24.14 -3.38 -1.19
N GLN A 221 -23.00 -2.71 -1.29
CA GLN A 221 -22.89 -1.24 -1.24
C GLN A 221 -22.98 -0.59 -2.62
N GLY A 222 -23.32 -1.36 -3.66
CA GLY A 222 -23.50 -0.89 -5.02
C GLY A 222 -22.20 -0.67 -5.80
N LEU A 223 -21.07 -1.25 -5.35
CA LEU A 223 -19.78 -1.16 -6.03
C LEU A 223 -19.59 -2.34 -6.99
N ARG A 224 -19.05 -2.07 -8.18
CA ARG A 224 -18.63 -3.09 -9.13
C ARG A 224 -17.24 -3.60 -8.74
N VAL A 225 -17.11 -4.91 -8.55
CA VAL A 225 -15.88 -5.53 -8.08
C VAL A 225 -15.31 -6.48 -9.15
N ALA A 226 -13.99 -6.45 -9.32
CA ALA A 226 -13.25 -7.47 -10.08
C ALA A 226 -12.20 -8.11 -9.18
N ARG A 227 -11.71 -9.31 -9.58
CA ARG A 227 -10.64 -10.01 -8.86
C ARG A 227 -9.40 -10.13 -9.73
N ASN A 228 -8.24 -9.81 -9.15
CA ASN A 228 -6.92 -10.05 -9.72
C ASN A 228 -6.65 -9.40 -11.10
N THR A 229 -7.51 -8.51 -11.55
CA THR A 229 -7.38 -7.83 -12.85
C THR A 229 -7.81 -6.37 -12.70
N PRO A 230 -6.93 -5.39 -12.99
CA PRO A 230 -5.55 -5.55 -13.48
C PRO A 230 -4.52 -5.88 -12.38
N TYR A 231 -4.90 -5.79 -11.09
CA TYR A 231 -3.99 -5.95 -9.94
C TYR A 231 -4.32 -7.19 -9.13
N ALA A 232 -3.36 -8.14 -9.09
CA ALA A 232 -3.56 -9.40 -8.36
C ALA A 232 -2.97 -9.39 -6.94
N GLY A 233 -2.26 -8.34 -6.56
CA GLY A 233 -1.58 -8.20 -5.27
C GLY A 233 -0.13 -7.76 -5.42
N GLY A 234 0.31 -6.84 -4.55
CA GLY A 234 1.66 -6.32 -4.46
C GLY A 234 2.60 -7.21 -3.62
N TYR A 235 3.76 -6.65 -3.27
CA TYR A 235 4.74 -7.31 -2.41
C TYR A 235 4.15 -7.61 -1.02
N VAL A 236 3.47 -6.64 -0.41
CA VAL A 236 2.83 -6.79 0.90
C VAL A 236 1.87 -7.98 0.89
N THR A 237 0.98 -8.05 -0.11
CA THR A 237 0.02 -9.14 -0.22
C THR A 237 0.71 -10.49 -0.40
N GLN A 238 1.74 -10.57 -1.25
CA GLN A 238 2.48 -11.81 -1.52
C GLN A 238 3.32 -12.27 -0.34
N PHE A 239 3.99 -11.33 0.35
CA PHE A 239 4.93 -11.65 1.42
C PHE A 239 4.23 -12.03 2.73
N TYR A 240 3.18 -11.28 3.10
CA TYR A 240 2.45 -11.51 4.35
C TYR A 240 1.34 -12.54 4.22
N GLY A 241 0.82 -12.81 3.01
CA GLY A 241 -0.23 -13.78 2.77
C GLY A 241 0.30 -15.23 2.77
N ARG A 242 0.05 -15.95 3.84
CA ARG A 242 0.40 -17.37 4.03
C ARG A 242 -0.78 -18.10 4.70
N PRO A 243 -1.87 -18.38 3.95
CA PRO A 243 -3.11 -18.91 4.50
C PRO A 243 -2.93 -20.19 5.33
N ALA A 244 -2.04 -21.10 4.89
CA ALA A 244 -1.71 -22.31 5.64
C ALA A 244 -1.15 -22.06 7.06
N GLU A 245 -0.61 -20.85 7.29
CA GLU A 245 -0.12 -20.41 8.60
C GLU A 245 -1.15 -19.57 9.36
N GLY A 246 -2.38 -19.40 8.85
CA GLY A 246 -3.40 -18.51 9.40
C GLY A 246 -3.10 -17.03 9.17
N LEU A 247 -2.25 -16.70 8.20
CA LEU A 247 -1.92 -15.35 7.77
C LEU A 247 -2.53 -15.09 6.40
N HIS A 248 -3.57 -14.28 6.35
CA HIS A 248 -4.25 -13.92 5.11
C HIS A 248 -3.93 -12.48 4.76
N ALA A 249 -3.71 -12.18 3.47
CA ALA A 249 -3.52 -10.83 2.97
C ALA A 249 -4.36 -10.63 1.71
N LEU A 250 -5.11 -9.52 1.68
CA LEU A 250 -5.98 -9.14 0.57
C LEU A 250 -5.73 -7.69 0.21
N GLN A 251 -5.34 -7.44 -1.03
CA GLN A 251 -5.23 -6.08 -1.58
C GLN A 251 -6.60 -5.57 -2.01
N ILE A 252 -6.88 -4.30 -1.71
CA ILE A 252 -8.08 -3.59 -2.13
C ILE A 252 -7.66 -2.34 -2.89
N GLU A 253 -7.98 -2.29 -4.18
CA GLU A 253 -7.72 -1.16 -5.08
C GLU A 253 -9.01 -0.40 -5.34
N ILE A 254 -9.13 0.83 -4.86
CA ILE A 254 -10.30 1.68 -5.04
C ILE A 254 -10.08 2.60 -6.24
N ASN A 255 -11.02 2.65 -7.17
CA ASN A 255 -10.98 3.57 -8.30
C ASN A 255 -11.03 5.03 -7.81
N ARG A 256 -10.00 5.81 -8.15
CA ARG A 256 -9.79 7.18 -7.67
C ARG A 256 -10.94 8.12 -8.04
N ALA A 257 -11.52 7.99 -9.23
CA ALA A 257 -12.63 8.84 -9.68
C ALA A 257 -13.87 8.74 -8.79
N LEU A 258 -13.99 7.71 -7.95
CA LEU A 258 -15.10 7.57 -7.00
C LEU A 258 -15.04 8.58 -5.86
N TYR A 259 -13.84 9.07 -5.49
CA TYR A 259 -13.64 9.84 -4.27
C TYR A 259 -12.77 11.09 -4.42
N MET A 260 -12.04 11.23 -5.54
CA MET A 260 -11.17 12.37 -5.79
C MET A 260 -11.20 12.82 -7.26
N ASP A 261 -10.76 14.03 -7.51
CA ASP A 261 -10.40 14.54 -8.83
C ASP A 261 -8.93 14.18 -9.11
N GLU A 262 -8.69 13.34 -10.12
CA GLU A 262 -7.37 12.80 -10.42
C GLU A 262 -6.40 13.84 -11.01
N ALA A 263 -6.92 14.94 -11.57
CA ALA A 263 -6.09 16.00 -12.14
C ALA A 263 -5.59 16.98 -11.07
N SER A 264 -6.44 17.34 -10.11
CA SER A 264 -6.13 18.31 -9.06
C SER A 264 -5.74 17.69 -7.71
N TYR A 265 -5.87 16.37 -7.55
CA TYR A 265 -5.69 15.64 -6.28
C TYR A 265 -6.55 16.16 -5.14
N ARG A 266 -7.70 16.74 -5.43
CA ARG A 266 -8.67 17.21 -4.43
C ARG A 266 -9.74 16.16 -4.20
N ARG A 267 -10.27 16.12 -2.98
CA ARG A 267 -11.42 15.27 -2.67
C ARG A 267 -12.59 15.61 -3.57
N GLY A 268 -13.18 14.58 -4.16
CA GLY A 268 -14.39 14.69 -4.98
C GLY A 268 -15.66 14.60 -4.12
N PRO A 269 -16.82 14.88 -4.72
CA PRO A 269 -18.11 14.83 -4.02
C PRO A 269 -18.47 13.41 -3.51
N GLY A 270 -17.86 12.36 -4.09
CA GLY A 270 -18.08 10.98 -3.68
C GLY A 270 -17.25 10.53 -2.49
N PHE A 271 -16.33 11.35 -1.95
CA PHE A 271 -15.40 10.97 -0.89
C PHE A 271 -16.10 10.36 0.33
N GLU A 272 -17.12 11.05 0.88
CA GLU A 272 -17.84 10.57 2.05
C GLU A 272 -18.66 9.29 1.79
N ARG A 273 -19.17 9.11 0.57
CA ARG A 273 -19.84 7.87 0.17
C ARG A 273 -18.87 6.69 0.18
N VAL A 274 -17.69 6.85 -0.40
CA VAL A 274 -16.67 5.78 -0.41
C VAL A 274 -16.15 5.52 1.00
N ARG A 275 -15.87 6.55 1.80
CA ARG A 275 -15.46 6.41 3.19
C ARG A 275 -16.49 5.62 4.02
N LYS A 276 -17.77 5.91 3.84
CA LYS A 276 -18.87 5.15 4.48
C LYS A 276 -18.90 3.70 3.99
N ALA A 277 -18.66 3.46 2.71
CA ALA A 277 -18.60 2.11 2.15
C ALA A 277 -17.43 1.31 2.77
N MET A 278 -16.24 1.90 2.91
CA MET A 278 -15.11 1.24 3.57
C MET A 278 -15.36 1.03 5.07
N THR A 279 -16.02 1.96 5.75
CA THR A 279 -16.47 1.76 7.15
C THR A 279 -17.40 0.54 7.28
N GLY A 280 -18.37 0.41 6.37
CA GLY A 280 -19.26 -0.75 6.31
C GLY A 280 -18.53 -2.05 6.01
N LEU A 281 -17.53 -2.02 5.12
CA LEU A 281 -16.65 -3.17 4.85
C LEU A 281 -15.89 -3.60 6.11
N ILE A 282 -15.26 -2.67 6.82
CA ILE A 282 -14.51 -2.96 8.06
C ILE A 282 -15.43 -3.61 9.09
N GLY A 283 -16.64 -3.07 9.28
CA GLY A 283 -17.64 -3.63 10.20
C GLY A 283 -18.09 -5.04 9.80
N GLY A 284 -18.28 -5.29 8.51
CA GLY A 284 -18.64 -6.61 7.99
C GLY A 284 -17.51 -7.63 8.15
N LEU A 285 -16.26 -7.21 7.98
CA LEU A 285 -15.08 -8.05 8.23
C LEU A 285 -14.89 -8.37 9.71
N ALA A 286 -15.19 -7.43 10.59
CA ALA A 286 -15.13 -7.64 12.04
C ALA A 286 -16.09 -8.72 12.53
N ALA A 287 -17.17 -8.98 11.80
CA ALA A 287 -18.16 -10.01 12.08
C ALA A 287 -17.86 -11.37 11.42
N LEU A 288 -16.75 -11.49 10.66
CA LEU A 288 -16.41 -12.71 9.94
C LEU A 288 -15.97 -13.82 10.89
N GLU A 289 -16.62 -14.97 10.79
CA GLU A 289 -16.33 -16.12 11.63
C GLU A 289 -14.98 -16.76 11.28
N ARG A 290 -14.34 -17.38 12.29
CA ARG A 290 -13.04 -18.07 12.15
C ARG A 290 -13.05 -19.17 11.07
N THR A 291 -14.18 -19.83 10.86
CA THR A 291 -14.37 -20.88 9.84
C THR A 291 -14.13 -20.41 8.42
N ALA A 292 -14.33 -19.12 8.13
CA ALA A 292 -14.05 -18.53 6.81
C ALA A 292 -12.55 -18.48 6.48
N PHE A 293 -11.68 -18.59 7.49
CA PHE A 293 -10.24 -18.57 7.35
C PHE A 293 -9.61 -19.97 7.21
N ALA A 294 -10.41 -21.02 7.17
CA ALA A 294 -9.92 -22.37 6.86
C ALA A 294 -9.43 -22.41 5.40
N ALA A 295 -8.16 -22.79 5.21
CA ALA A 295 -7.53 -22.94 3.91
C ALA A 295 -7.92 -24.25 3.23
#